data_3c6997a82f39ea42f18e01a0f2e4e390
#
_entry.id   3c6997a82f39ea42f18e01a0f2e4e390
#
_cell.length_a   1.000
_cell.length_b   1.000
_cell.length_c   1.000
_cell.angle_alpha   90.00
_cell.angle_beta   90.00
_cell.angle_gamma   90.00
#
_symmetry.space_group_name_H-M   'P 1'
#
loop_
_entity.id
_entity.type
_entity.pdbx_description
1 polymer ?
#
loop_
_entity_poly.entity_id
_entity_poly.type
_entity_poly.pdbx_seq_one_letter_code
_entity_poly.pdbx_strand_id
1 'polypeptide(L)'
;MLRLTNIKLDLNHQPEALEQVVLERLNIAKQDLVEFTVFKRGYDARRKNNIILMYTLDVDTTKNKQLLSFFEKDQHIKQSPDTSYKFVAQAPEELKQRPVVIGMGPCGLFAGLLLAQMGFKPIVLERGKEVRERTKDTFGFWRKKILNTESNVQFGEGGAGTFSDGKLYSQVKDPKHYSRKVLNEFVEAGAPEEILFVSKPHIGTFKLVTMVEKMRAKIFELGGEVRFEQRVDDITIEDVDGNKRLSKLTLASGEVIETNYVAFAIGHSARDTFTL
;
A
#
# COMPACT_ATOMS: atom_id res chain seq x y z
N MET A 1 -11.58 -15.81 15.64
CA MET A 1 -10.17 -15.70 16.09
C MET A 1 -10.07 -14.81 17.32
N LEU A 2 -9.08 -15.05 18.17
CA LEU A 2 -8.71 -14.21 19.30
C LEU A 2 -7.45 -13.41 18.97
N ARG A 3 -7.35 -12.18 19.47
CA ARG A 3 -6.12 -11.39 19.44
C ARG A 3 -5.48 -11.38 20.82
N LEU A 4 -4.27 -11.92 20.90
CA LEU A 4 -3.41 -11.92 22.08
C LEU A 4 -2.41 -10.78 21.95
N THR A 5 -2.36 -9.92 22.94
CA THR A 5 -1.40 -8.80 22.99
C THR A 5 -0.43 -8.96 24.16
N ASN A 6 0.68 -8.25 24.11
CA ASN A 6 1.69 -8.25 25.19
C ASN A 6 2.32 -9.63 25.43
N ILE A 7 2.43 -10.47 24.40
CA ILE A 7 3.19 -11.72 24.45
C ILE A 7 4.69 -11.38 24.42
N LYS A 8 5.43 -11.85 25.39
CA LYS A 8 6.86 -11.51 25.60
C LYS A 8 7.70 -12.73 25.42
N LEU A 9 8.72 -12.63 24.58
CA LEU A 9 9.73 -13.66 24.39
C LEU A 9 11.14 -13.04 24.34
N ASP A 10 12.14 -13.82 24.71
CA ASP A 10 13.53 -13.41 24.60
C ASP A 10 13.92 -13.15 23.15
N LEU A 11 14.92 -12.29 22.92
CA LEU A 11 15.37 -11.92 21.59
C LEU A 11 15.75 -13.14 20.73
N ASN A 12 16.33 -14.16 21.33
CA ASN A 12 16.85 -15.35 20.66
C ASN A 12 15.97 -16.60 20.93
N HIS A 13 14.67 -16.42 21.14
CA HIS A 13 13.78 -17.56 21.34
C HIS A 13 13.70 -18.47 20.10
N GLN A 14 13.46 -19.74 20.30
CA GLN A 14 13.20 -20.69 19.22
C GLN A 14 11.80 -20.45 18.62
N PRO A 15 11.57 -20.78 17.33
CA PRO A 15 10.27 -20.59 16.69
C PRO A 15 9.10 -21.23 17.42
N GLU A 16 9.32 -22.42 18.02
CA GLU A 16 8.35 -23.20 18.77
C GLU A 16 7.86 -22.51 20.05
N ALA A 17 8.63 -21.59 20.59
CA ALA A 17 8.27 -20.86 21.79
C ALA A 17 6.98 -20.04 21.61
N LEU A 18 6.68 -19.57 20.41
CA LEU A 18 5.42 -18.85 20.12
C LEU A 18 4.21 -19.78 20.31
N GLU A 19 4.24 -20.99 19.76
CA GLU A 19 3.17 -21.99 19.94
C GLU A 19 2.99 -22.30 21.43
N GLN A 20 4.08 -22.59 22.12
CA GLN A 20 4.03 -22.95 23.54
C GLN A 20 3.39 -21.83 24.38
N VAL A 21 3.82 -20.58 24.18
CA VAL A 21 3.25 -19.44 24.91
C VAL A 21 1.76 -19.23 24.59
N VAL A 22 1.32 -19.48 23.35
CA VAL A 22 -0.10 -19.44 22.99
C VAL A 22 -0.89 -20.49 23.78
N LEU A 23 -0.41 -21.74 23.79
CA LEU A 23 -1.07 -22.84 24.51
C LEU A 23 -1.15 -22.56 26.03
N GLU A 24 -0.04 -22.12 26.63
CA GLU A 24 0.01 -21.74 28.04
C GLU A 24 -0.91 -20.57 28.35
N ARG A 25 -0.88 -19.50 27.53
CA ARG A 25 -1.62 -18.25 27.75
C ARG A 25 -3.13 -18.47 27.67
N LEU A 26 -3.57 -19.36 26.77
CA LEU A 26 -4.99 -19.72 26.60
C LEU A 26 -5.42 -20.90 27.46
N ASN A 27 -4.47 -21.61 28.09
CA ASN A 27 -4.67 -22.85 28.84
C ASN A 27 -5.44 -23.89 28.02
N ILE A 28 -4.93 -24.17 26.81
CA ILE A 28 -5.52 -25.14 25.86
C ILE A 28 -4.52 -26.24 25.49
N ALA A 29 -5.07 -27.37 25.08
CA ALA A 29 -4.25 -28.46 24.49
C ALA A 29 -3.88 -28.11 23.03
N LYS A 30 -2.79 -28.68 22.54
CA LYS A 30 -2.31 -28.47 21.15
C LYS A 30 -3.38 -28.81 20.10
N GLN A 31 -4.17 -29.83 20.31
CA GLN A 31 -5.28 -30.24 19.43
C GLN A 31 -6.40 -29.20 19.31
N ASP A 32 -6.52 -28.27 20.26
CA ASP A 32 -7.50 -27.19 20.24
C ASP A 32 -7.00 -25.96 19.47
N LEU A 33 -5.70 -25.85 19.22
CA LEU A 33 -5.10 -24.81 18.40
C LEU A 33 -5.22 -25.17 16.92
N VAL A 34 -5.94 -24.33 16.14
CA VAL A 34 -6.07 -24.50 14.68
C VAL A 34 -4.89 -23.86 13.98
N GLU A 35 -4.67 -22.58 14.24
CA GLU A 35 -3.55 -21.80 13.69
C GLU A 35 -3.29 -20.53 14.52
N PHE A 36 -2.15 -19.93 14.32
CA PHE A 36 -1.89 -18.56 14.78
C PHE A 36 -1.01 -17.81 13.78
N THR A 37 -1.19 -16.49 13.75
CA THR A 37 -0.38 -15.59 12.92
C THR A 37 0.19 -14.46 13.74
N VAL A 38 1.40 -14.01 13.38
CA VAL A 38 2.00 -12.82 13.99
C VAL A 38 1.41 -11.57 13.35
N PHE A 39 0.53 -10.89 14.08
CA PHE A 39 -0.05 -9.62 13.62
C PHE A 39 0.93 -8.45 13.77
N LYS A 40 1.72 -8.44 14.87
CA LYS A 40 2.71 -7.41 15.13
C LYS A 40 3.86 -7.95 15.98
N ARG A 41 5.07 -7.54 15.62
CA ARG A 41 6.30 -7.78 16.41
C ARG A 41 7.01 -6.46 16.64
N GLY A 42 7.32 -6.16 17.90
CA GLY A 42 8.09 -5.00 18.29
C GLY A 42 9.19 -5.38 19.28
N TYR A 43 9.91 -4.40 19.73
CA TYR A 43 10.98 -4.58 20.72
C TYR A 43 10.66 -3.77 21.99
N ASP A 44 10.89 -4.38 23.16
CA ASP A 44 11.05 -3.64 24.41
C ASP A 44 12.55 -3.55 24.74
N ALA A 45 13.14 -2.42 24.43
CA ALA A 45 14.56 -2.14 24.63
C ALA A 45 14.82 -1.15 25.78
N ARG A 46 13.87 -0.96 26.69
CA ARG A 46 14.02 -0.05 27.84
C ARG A 46 15.19 -0.47 28.77
N ARG A 47 15.50 -1.76 28.81
CA ARG A 47 16.65 -2.32 29.51
C ARG A 47 17.68 -2.75 28.48
N LYS A 48 18.83 -2.06 28.40
CA LYS A 48 19.89 -2.33 27.40
C LYS A 48 20.38 -3.78 27.40
N ASN A 49 20.43 -4.42 28.57
CA ASN A 49 20.95 -5.77 28.73
C ASN A 49 19.89 -6.86 28.67
N ASN A 50 18.63 -6.49 28.42
CA ASN A 50 17.51 -7.42 28.31
C ASN A 50 16.49 -6.88 27.32
N ILE A 51 16.76 -7.07 26.02
CA ILE A 51 15.85 -6.73 24.95
C ILE A 51 14.86 -7.88 24.76
N ILE A 52 13.59 -7.56 24.82
CA ILE A 52 12.49 -8.52 24.72
C ILE A 52 11.71 -8.26 23.43
N LEU A 53 11.33 -9.32 22.73
CA LEU A 53 10.38 -9.26 21.64
C LEU A 53 8.95 -9.21 22.18
N MET A 54 8.18 -8.28 21.65
CA MET A 54 6.79 -8.04 22.01
C MET A 54 5.90 -8.42 20.83
N TYR A 55 5.07 -9.44 21.01
CA TYR A 55 4.18 -9.94 19.97
C TYR A 55 2.72 -9.56 20.24
N THR A 56 2.00 -9.34 19.15
CA THR A 56 0.56 -9.43 19.05
C THR A 56 0.26 -10.57 18.08
N LEU A 57 -0.53 -11.53 18.51
CA LEU A 57 -0.87 -12.73 17.74
C LEU A 57 -2.37 -12.78 17.49
N ASP A 58 -2.76 -13.16 16.28
CA ASP A 58 -4.12 -13.60 16.00
C ASP A 58 -4.16 -15.12 16.02
N VAL A 59 -5.03 -15.68 16.83
CA VAL A 59 -5.08 -17.10 17.15
C VAL A 59 -6.47 -17.65 16.84
N ASP A 60 -6.53 -18.74 16.08
CA ASP A 60 -7.74 -19.50 15.84
C ASP A 60 -7.71 -20.82 16.61
N THR A 61 -8.83 -21.13 17.27
CA THR A 61 -8.98 -22.34 18.08
C THR A 61 -10.35 -22.95 17.86
N THR A 62 -10.49 -24.22 18.18
CA THR A 62 -11.80 -24.91 18.17
C THR A 62 -12.77 -24.35 19.20
N LYS A 63 -12.28 -23.54 20.17
CA LYS A 63 -13.02 -23.04 21.33
C LYS A 63 -13.10 -21.50 21.41
N ASN A 64 -12.96 -20.78 20.31
CA ASN A 64 -12.87 -19.32 20.30
C ASN A 64 -13.95 -18.61 21.16
N LYS A 65 -15.22 -19.00 21.02
CA LYS A 65 -16.32 -18.38 21.77
C LYS A 65 -16.21 -18.60 23.28
N GLN A 66 -15.85 -19.81 23.68
CA GLN A 66 -15.68 -20.16 25.09
C GLN A 66 -14.53 -19.38 25.73
N LEU A 67 -13.39 -19.30 25.00
CA LEU A 67 -12.21 -18.57 25.45
C LEU A 67 -12.49 -17.06 25.56
N LEU A 68 -13.19 -16.48 24.59
CA LEU A 68 -13.58 -15.05 24.67
C LEU A 68 -14.46 -14.77 25.90
N SER A 69 -15.39 -15.66 26.22
CA SER A 69 -16.24 -15.52 27.43
C SER A 69 -15.40 -15.73 28.70
N PHE A 70 -14.53 -16.73 28.72
CA PHE A 70 -13.68 -17.02 29.88
C PHE A 70 -12.71 -15.88 30.19
N PHE A 71 -12.11 -15.28 29.15
CA PHE A 71 -11.15 -14.17 29.26
C PHE A 71 -11.80 -12.78 29.10
N GLU A 72 -13.11 -12.62 29.30
CA GLU A 72 -13.82 -11.35 29.10
C GLU A 72 -13.18 -10.15 29.83
N LYS A 73 -12.62 -10.40 31.04
CA LYS A 73 -11.97 -9.37 31.86
C LYS A 73 -10.50 -9.16 31.53
N ASP A 74 -9.91 -9.97 30.64
CA ASP A 74 -8.51 -9.86 30.27
C ASP A 74 -8.32 -8.78 29.19
N GLN A 75 -7.53 -7.74 29.51
CA GLN A 75 -7.27 -6.65 28.55
C GLN A 75 -6.42 -7.09 27.34
N HIS A 76 -5.72 -8.22 27.46
CA HIS A 76 -4.78 -8.72 26.46
C HIS A 76 -5.33 -9.86 25.59
N ILE A 77 -6.54 -10.32 25.84
CA ILE A 77 -7.23 -11.33 25.04
C ILE A 77 -8.57 -10.77 24.61
N LYS A 78 -8.72 -10.52 23.32
CA LYS A 78 -9.95 -9.93 22.76
C LYS A 78 -10.28 -10.61 21.43
N GLN A 79 -11.48 -10.37 20.94
CA GLN A 79 -11.82 -10.75 19.58
C GLN A 79 -10.89 -10.05 18.58
N SER A 80 -10.31 -10.80 17.64
CA SER A 80 -9.52 -10.23 16.55
C SER A 80 -10.42 -9.37 15.65
N PRO A 81 -10.07 -8.10 15.39
CA PRO A 81 -10.86 -7.27 14.48
C PRO A 81 -10.72 -7.80 13.04
N ASP A 82 -11.78 -7.64 12.25
CA ASP A 82 -11.70 -7.84 10.80
C ASP A 82 -10.83 -6.73 10.19
N THR A 83 -9.68 -7.11 9.68
CA THR A 83 -8.73 -6.21 9.00
C THR A 83 -8.77 -6.34 7.48
N SER A 84 -9.74 -7.09 6.94
CA SER A 84 -9.90 -7.25 5.51
C SER A 84 -10.35 -5.95 4.84
N TYR A 85 -9.77 -5.65 3.70
CA TYR A 85 -10.17 -4.49 2.91
C TYR A 85 -11.53 -4.74 2.24
N LYS A 86 -12.44 -3.78 2.38
CA LYS A 86 -13.75 -3.83 1.72
C LYS A 86 -13.76 -2.84 0.56
N PHE A 87 -13.89 -3.34 -0.65
CA PHE A 87 -14.04 -2.48 -1.83
C PHE A 87 -15.32 -1.65 -1.74
N VAL A 88 -15.21 -0.37 -2.04
CA VAL A 88 -16.32 0.59 -1.89
C VAL A 88 -17.26 0.62 -3.08
N ALA A 89 -16.83 0.08 -4.22
CA ALA A 89 -17.60 0.03 -5.47
C ALA A 89 -17.14 -1.14 -6.32
N GLN A 90 -17.93 -1.44 -7.34
CA GLN A 90 -17.60 -2.34 -8.44
C GLN A 90 -17.96 -1.64 -9.74
N ALA A 91 -17.15 -1.82 -10.78
CA ALA A 91 -17.45 -1.24 -12.08
C ALA A 91 -18.76 -1.81 -12.65
N PRO A 92 -19.57 -0.98 -13.34
CA PRO A 92 -20.72 -1.47 -14.07
C PRO A 92 -20.29 -2.38 -15.21
N GLU A 93 -21.17 -3.28 -15.65
CA GLU A 93 -20.90 -4.18 -16.78
C GLU A 93 -20.54 -3.41 -18.06
N GLU A 94 -21.26 -2.31 -18.34
CA GLU A 94 -20.97 -1.39 -19.42
C GLU A 94 -20.32 -0.11 -18.88
N LEU A 95 -19.01 -0.08 -18.88
CA LEU A 95 -18.24 1.10 -18.48
C LEU A 95 -18.12 2.06 -19.69
N LYS A 96 -18.92 3.14 -19.69
CA LYS A 96 -18.93 4.10 -20.80
C LYS A 96 -17.64 4.93 -20.89
N GLN A 97 -17.06 5.29 -19.76
CA GLN A 97 -15.82 6.07 -19.66
C GLN A 97 -14.90 5.50 -18.59
N ARG A 98 -13.65 5.39 -18.93
CA ARG A 98 -12.61 4.93 -17.99
C ARG A 98 -12.18 6.08 -17.06
N PRO A 99 -12.06 5.85 -15.76
CA PRO A 99 -11.47 6.84 -14.87
C PRO A 99 -10.00 7.06 -15.21
N VAL A 100 -9.53 8.30 -15.07
CA VAL A 100 -8.13 8.67 -15.30
C VAL A 100 -7.47 8.99 -13.97
N VAL A 101 -6.24 8.51 -13.78
CA VAL A 101 -5.37 8.84 -12.64
C VAL A 101 -4.19 9.63 -13.18
N ILE A 102 -3.96 10.85 -12.68
CA ILE A 102 -2.85 11.70 -13.10
C ILE A 102 -1.72 11.61 -12.06
N GLY A 103 -0.58 11.08 -12.50
CA GLY A 103 0.59 10.82 -11.68
C GLY A 103 0.67 9.36 -11.22
N MET A 104 1.87 8.79 -11.22
CA MET A 104 2.17 7.41 -10.82
C MET A 104 3.15 7.33 -9.66
N GLY A 105 3.09 8.31 -8.75
CA GLY A 105 3.67 8.20 -7.42
C GLY A 105 2.89 7.19 -6.57
N PRO A 106 3.23 7.01 -5.28
CA PRO A 106 2.55 6.03 -4.41
C PRO A 106 1.03 6.16 -4.40
N CYS A 107 0.52 7.39 -4.37
CA CYS A 107 -0.94 7.64 -4.39
C CYS A 107 -1.57 7.18 -5.72
N GLY A 108 -1.00 7.58 -6.86
CA GLY A 108 -1.56 7.22 -8.17
C GLY A 108 -1.42 5.74 -8.48
N LEU A 109 -0.32 5.11 -8.08
CA LEU A 109 -0.12 3.67 -8.23
C LEU A 109 -1.20 2.88 -7.49
N PHE A 110 -1.52 3.25 -6.23
CA PHE A 110 -2.60 2.61 -5.48
C PHE A 110 -3.99 2.98 -5.99
N ALA A 111 -4.22 4.22 -6.42
CA ALA A 111 -5.49 4.60 -7.04
C ALA A 111 -5.74 3.79 -8.31
N GLY A 112 -4.75 3.67 -9.19
CA GLY A 112 -4.83 2.85 -10.39
C GLY A 112 -5.06 1.37 -10.08
N LEU A 113 -4.31 0.81 -9.13
CA LEU A 113 -4.45 -0.59 -8.73
C LEU A 113 -5.83 -0.89 -8.14
N LEU A 114 -6.32 -0.07 -7.21
CA LEU A 114 -7.64 -0.26 -6.59
C LEU A 114 -8.77 -0.12 -7.61
N LEU A 115 -8.72 0.87 -8.50
CA LEU A 115 -9.68 1.02 -9.58
C LEU A 115 -9.67 -0.19 -10.52
N ALA A 116 -8.48 -0.72 -10.84
CA ALA A 116 -8.35 -1.93 -11.66
C ALA A 116 -8.93 -3.16 -10.95
N GLN A 117 -8.66 -3.35 -9.66
CA GLN A 117 -9.23 -4.44 -8.84
C GLN A 117 -10.76 -4.36 -8.72
N MET A 118 -11.33 -3.16 -8.78
CA MET A 118 -12.78 -2.94 -8.83
C MET A 118 -13.38 -3.04 -10.25
N GLY A 119 -12.57 -3.39 -11.27
CA GLY A 119 -13.02 -3.58 -12.65
C GLY A 119 -13.14 -2.31 -13.48
N PHE A 120 -12.75 -1.14 -12.98
CA PHE A 120 -12.91 0.14 -13.72
C PHE A 120 -11.91 0.33 -14.87
N LYS A 121 -10.92 -0.53 -15.03
CA LYS A 121 -9.91 -0.46 -16.12
C LYS A 121 -9.33 0.95 -16.29
N PRO A 122 -8.71 1.56 -15.25
CA PRO A 122 -8.29 2.95 -15.26
C PRO A 122 -7.22 3.23 -16.31
N ILE A 123 -7.10 4.49 -16.71
CA ILE A 123 -5.94 5.02 -17.45
C ILE A 123 -5.08 5.80 -16.46
N VAL A 124 -3.85 5.38 -16.25
CA VAL A 124 -2.88 6.09 -15.39
C VAL A 124 -1.92 6.85 -16.30
N LEU A 125 -1.85 8.18 -16.13
CA LEU A 125 -0.98 9.08 -16.88
C LEU A 125 0.18 9.49 -16.00
N GLU A 126 1.41 9.23 -16.43
CA GLU A 126 2.62 9.67 -15.75
C GLU A 126 3.44 10.56 -16.70
N ARG A 127 3.80 11.77 -16.22
CA ARG A 127 4.58 12.72 -17.03
C ARG A 127 6.01 12.27 -17.27
N GLY A 128 6.59 11.54 -16.30
CA GLY A 128 7.94 11.00 -16.41
C GLY A 128 7.97 9.62 -17.03
N LYS A 129 9.14 9.00 -16.95
CA LYS A 129 9.41 7.68 -17.52
C LYS A 129 9.13 6.56 -16.52
N GLU A 130 9.10 5.33 -17.03
CA GLU A 130 9.09 4.13 -16.21
C GLU A 130 10.35 4.03 -15.33
N VAL A 131 10.26 3.29 -14.26
CA VAL A 131 11.20 3.31 -13.14
C VAL A 131 12.66 3.07 -13.53
N ARG A 132 12.94 2.19 -14.49
CA ARG A 132 14.33 1.90 -14.91
C ARG A 132 14.93 3.02 -15.78
N GLU A 133 14.16 3.53 -16.71
CA GLU A 133 14.60 4.65 -17.57
C GLU A 133 14.74 5.95 -16.77
N ARG A 134 13.79 6.21 -15.90
CA ARG A 134 13.85 7.31 -14.94
C ARG A 134 15.09 7.25 -14.04
N THR A 135 15.49 6.06 -13.64
CA THR A 135 16.71 5.86 -12.83
C THR A 135 17.93 6.33 -13.61
N LYS A 136 18.00 6.09 -14.92
CA LYS A 136 19.10 6.60 -15.78
C LYS A 136 19.13 8.12 -15.82
N ASP A 137 17.97 8.78 -15.97
CA ASP A 137 17.84 10.24 -15.95
C ASP A 137 18.30 10.82 -14.60
N THR A 138 17.90 10.21 -13.50
CA THR A 138 18.27 10.63 -12.15
C THR A 138 19.77 10.51 -11.90
N PHE A 139 20.38 9.39 -12.28
CA PHE A 139 21.85 9.23 -12.18
C PHE A 139 22.60 10.14 -13.16
N GLY A 140 22.02 10.42 -14.33
CA GLY A 140 22.54 11.41 -15.28
C GLY A 140 22.64 12.80 -14.65
N PHE A 141 21.59 13.20 -13.94
CA PHE A 141 21.59 14.45 -13.17
C PHE A 141 22.65 14.48 -12.07
N TRP A 142 22.71 13.45 -11.23
CA TRP A 142 23.66 13.43 -10.11
C TRP A 142 25.14 13.38 -10.56
N ARG A 143 25.42 12.69 -11.64
CA ARG A 143 26.81 12.50 -12.11
C ARG A 143 27.27 13.55 -13.14
N LYS A 144 26.34 14.01 -14.01
CA LYS A 144 26.65 14.86 -15.16
C LYS A 144 25.97 16.22 -15.09
N LYS A 145 25.15 16.50 -14.08
CA LYS A 145 24.35 17.72 -13.92
C LYS A 145 23.38 17.98 -15.10
N ILE A 146 22.91 16.92 -15.76
CA ILE A 146 21.94 17.00 -16.86
C ILE A 146 20.57 16.70 -16.27
N LEU A 147 19.75 17.73 -16.08
CA LEU A 147 18.38 17.61 -15.56
C LEU A 147 17.39 17.33 -16.70
N ASN A 148 16.66 16.22 -16.62
CA ASN A 148 15.43 16.05 -17.37
C ASN A 148 14.28 16.60 -16.51
N THR A 149 13.61 17.67 -16.97
CA THR A 149 12.56 18.35 -16.20
C THR A 149 11.31 17.50 -16.03
N GLU A 150 11.03 16.58 -16.95
CA GLU A 150 9.86 15.71 -16.92
C GLU A 150 10.15 14.32 -16.29
N SER A 151 11.43 13.93 -16.16
CA SER A 151 11.81 12.61 -15.60
C SER A 151 13.03 12.74 -14.70
N ASN A 152 12.82 12.65 -13.38
CA ASN A 152 13.86 12.88 -12.37
C ASN A 152 13.45 12.27 -11.01
N VAL A 153 14.03 12.71 -9.89
CA VAL A 153 13.67 12.23 -8.55
C VAL A 153 12.21 12.53 -8.18
N GLN A 154 11.62 13.62 -8.68
CA GLN A 154 10.25 14.03 -8.35
C GLN A 154 9.21 13.39 -9.27
N PHE A 155 9.51 13.32 -10.57
CA PHE A 155 8.59 12.87 -11.61
C PHE A 155 9.02 11.52 -12.19
N GLY A 156 8.04 10.67 -12.43
CA GLY A 156 8.19 9.33 -12.97
C GLY A 156 7.62 8.24 -12.06
N GLU A 157 7.57 7.04 -12.57
CA GLU A 157 6.98 5.88 -11.94
C GLU A 157 7.50 5.63 -10.51
N GLY A 158 6.57 5.42 -9.57
CA GLY A 158 6.86 5.16 -8.16
C GLY A 158 7.16 6.42 -7.33
N GLY A 159 7.21 7.62 -7.96
CA GLY A 159 7.44 8.89 -7.27
C GLY A 159 8.81 8.98 -6.59
N ALA A 160 9.03 9.98 -5.74
CA ALA A 160 10.30 10.20 -5.04
C ALA A 160 10.68 9.03 -4.11
N GLY A 161 9.70 8.26 -3.63
CA GLY A 161 9.91 7.11 -2.76
C GLY A 161 10.79 6.01 -3.36
N THR A 162 10.83 5.88 -4.68
CA THR A 162 11.65 4.87 -5.40
C THR A 162 13.14 5.01 -5.14
N PHE A 163 13.61 6.22 -4.81
CA PHE A 163 15.02 6.49 -4.49
C PHE A 163 15.31 6.49 -2.98
N SER A 164 14.39 5.98 -2.17
CA SER A 164 14.57 5.81 -0.72
C SER A 164 14.94 4.36 -0.39
N ASP A 165 15.09 4.05 0.89
CA ASP A 165 15.22 2.68 1.39
C ASP A 165 13.86 2.00 1.62
N GLY A 166 12.76 2.67 1.30
CA GLY A 166 11.42 2.12 1.41
C GLY A 166 10.93 1.95 2.86
N LYS A 167 11.26 2.88 3.74
CA LYS A 167 10.68 2.90 5.09
C LYS A 167 9.18 3.10 5.04
N LEU A 168 8.44 2.21 5.71
CA LEU A 168 6.98 2.18 5.73
C LEU A 168 6.42 2.69 7.07
N TYR A 169 7.14 3.59 7.72
CA TYR A 169 6.69 4.16 8.99
C TYR A 169 5.77 5.36 8.73
N SER A 170 4.58 5.31 9.34
CA SER A 170 3.61 6.39 9.32
C SER A 170 3.06 6.64 10.73
N GLN A 171 2.75 7.91 11.05
CA GLN A 171 2.03 8.30 12.27
C GLN A 171 0.52 8.44 12.03
N VAL A 172 0.03 8.12 10.84
CA VAL A 172 -1.38 8.19 10.49
C VAL A 172 -2.16 7.17 11.33
N LYS A 173 -3.21 7.63 12.00
CA LYS A 173 -4.16 6.74 12.67
C LYS A 173 -4.98 6.01 11.61
N ASP A 174 -4.99 4.69 11.69
CA ASP A 174 -5.66 3.81 10.71
C ASP A 174 -6.69 2.88 11.36
N PRO A 175 -7.82 3.45 11.85
CA PRO A 175 -8.85 2.66 12.53
C PRO A 175 -9.57 1.67 11.61
N LYS A 176 -9.46 1.83 10.29
CA LYS A 176 -10.05 0.96 9.28
C LYS A 176 -9.06 -0.05 8.70
N HIS A 177 -7.84 -0.10 9.21
CA HIS A 177 -6.79 -1.02 8.77
C HIS A 177 -6.44 -0.95 7.26
N TYR A 178 -6.58 0.21 6.63
CA TYR A 178 -6.22 0.39 5.21
C TYR A 178 -4.73 0.15 4.94
N SER A 179 -3.87 0.44 5.91
CA SER A 179 -2.44 0.12 5.84
C SER A 179 -2.19 -1.38 5.64
N ARG A 180 -3.07 -2.25 6.16
CA ARG A 180 -2.93 -3.70 5.96
C ARG A 180 -3.11 -4.08 4.49
N LYS A 181 -4.07 -3.47 3.79
CA LYS A 181 -4.24 -3.65 2.34
C LYS A 181 -2.99 -3.22 1.59
N VAL A 182 -2.44 -2.04 1.92
CA VAL A 182 -1.22 -1.53 1.30
C VAL A 182 -0.04 -2.49 1.49
N LEU A 183 0.18 -2.99 2.71
CA LEU A 183 1.26 -3.92 3.00
C LEU A 183 1.09 -5.27 2.29
N ASN A 184 -0.14 -5.78 2.21
CA ASN A 184 -0.44 -7.02 1.48
C ASN A 184 -0.12 -6.86 -0.02
N GLU A 185 -0.53 -5.76 -0.65
CA GLU A 185 -0.21 -5.49 -2.06
C GLU A 185 1.31 -5.41 -2.29
N PHE A 186 2.05 -4.82 -1.36
CA PHE A 186 3.50 -4.80 -1.44
C PHE A 186 4.12 -6.19 -1.36
N VAL A 187 3.61 -7.05 -0.47
CA VAL A 187 4.07 -8.45 -0.36
C VAL A 187 3.72 -9.24 -1.61
N GLU A 188 2.51 -9.12 -2.15
CA GLU A 188 2.11 -9.73 -3.42
C GLU A 188 3.01 -9.26 -4.59
N ALA A 189 3.45 -8.00 -4.55
CA ALA A 189 4.41 -7.45 -5.50
C ALA A 189 5.87 -7.84 -5.21
N GLY A 190 6.14 -8.62 -4.15
CA GLY A 190 7.45 -9.19 -3.84
C GLY A 190 8.26 -8.46 -2.76
N ALA A 191 7.61 -7.62 -1.96
CA ALA A 191 8.22 -7.12 -0.73
C ALA A 191 8.38 -8.26 0.30
N PRO A 192 9.31 -8.14 1.27
CA PRO A 192 9.46 -9.14 2.31
C PRO A 192 8.19 -9.29 3.15
N GLU A 193 7.77 -10.52 3.43
CA GLU A 193 6.58 -10.79 4.25
C GLU A 193 6.67 -10.17 5.66
N GLU A 194 7.87 -10.01 6.18
CA GLU A 194 8.09 -9.41 7.50
C GLU A 194 7.55 -7.99 7.64
N ILE A 195 7.33 -7.25 6.53
CA ILE A 195 6.71 -5.92 6.57
C ILE A 195 5.29 -5.95 7.14
N LEU A 196 4.62 -7.10 7.09
CA LEU A 196 3.27 -7.26 7.61
C LEU A 196 3.19 -7.16 9.14
N PHE A 197 4.28 -7.46 9.83
CA PHE A 197 4.23 -7.56 11.30
C PHE A 197 5.35 -6.82 12.03
N VAL A 198 6.46 -6.50 11.40
CA VAL A 198 7.57 -5.78 12.06
C VAL A 198 7.17 -4.32 12.31
N SER A 199 7.47 -3.81 13.51
CA SER A 199 7.32 -2.38 13.81
C SER A 199 8.41 -1.57 13.12
N LYS A 200 8.08 -0.62 12.27
CA LYS A 200 8.99 0.18 11.42
C LYS A 200 9.63 -0.65 10.29
N PRO A 201 8.81 -1.28 9.45
CA PRO A 201 9.31 -2.07 8.35
C PRO A 201 9.93 -1.20 7.25
N HIS A 202 10.83 -1.80 6.46
CA HIS A 202 11.34 -1.20 5.24
C HIS A 202 11.50 -2.28 4.16
N ILE A 203 11.36 -1.86 2.89
CA ILE A 203 11.39 -2.80 1.75
C ILE A 203 12.82 -3.00 1.25
N GLY A 204 13.62 -1.96 1.26
CA GLY A 204 14.96 -1.92 0.66
C GLY A 204 14.96 -1.40 -0.78
N THR A 205 15.92 -0.55 -1.10
CA THR A 205 15.99 0.24 -2.35
C THR A 205 15.87 -0.61 -3.62
N PHE A 206 16.58 -1.72 -3.70
CA PHE A 206 16.56 -2.56 -4.91
C PHE A 206 15.22 -3.30 -5.11
N LYS A 207 14.55 -3.65 -4.03
CA LYS A 207 13.24 -4.32 -4.10
C LYS A 207 12.12 -3.37 -4.51
N LEU A 208 12.25 -2.07 -4.22
CA LEU A 208 11.26 -1.07 -4.60
C LEU A 208 11.02 -1.01 -6.11
N VAL A 209 12.08 -1.05 -6.91
CA VAL A 209 11.97 -1.02 -8.38
C VAL A 209 11.15 -2.20 -8.88
N THR A 210 11.52 -3.42 -8.49
CA THR A 210 10.82 -4.64 -8.92
C THR A 210 9.37 -4.68 -8.41
N MET A 211 9.13 -4.19 -7.20
CA MET A 211 7.80 -4.12 -6.62
C MET A 211 6.89 -3.18 -7.42
N VAL A 212 7.37 -1.98 -7.77
CA VAL A 212 6.62 -1.01 -8.57
C VAL A 212 6.30 -1.57 -9.96
N GLU A 213 7.27 -2.25 -10.61
CA GLU A 213 7.06 -2.92 -11.90
C GLU A 213 5.97 -4.00 -11.82
N LYS A 214 5.95 -4.81 -10.75
CA LYS A 214 4.95 -5.84 -10.56
C LYS A 214 3.56 -5.26 -10.28
N MET A 215 3.47 -4.19 -9.51
CA MET A 215 2.20 -3.49 -9.28
C MET A 215 1.66 -2.91 -10.59
N ARG A 216 2.51 -2.31 -11.44
CA ARG A 216 2.13 -1.87 -12.79
C ARG A 216 1.63 -3.05 -13.64
N ALA A 217 2.37 -4.15 -13.65
CA ALA A 217 1.96 -5.36 -14.38
C ALA A 217 0.59 -5.86 -13.93
N LYS A 218 0.29 -5.77 -12.62
CA LYS A 218 -1.03 -6.12 -12.09
C LYS A 218 -2.15 -5.21 -12.58
N ILE A 219 -1.87 -3.91 -12.73
CA ILE A 219 -2.83 -2.96 -13.34
C ILE A 219 -3.15 -3.38 -14.78
N PHE A 220 -2.14 -3.73 -15.58
CA PHE A 220 -2.35 -4.23 -16.96
C PHE A 220 -3.13 -5.55 -16.99
N GLU A 221 -2.76 -6.51 -16.14
CA GLU A 221 -3.47 -7.81 -16.03
C GLU A 221 -4.97 -7.63 -15.77
N LEU A 222 -5.32 -6.63 -14.97
CA LEU A 222 -6.70 -6.29 -14.63
C LEU A 222 -7.39 -5.38 -15.67
N GLY A 223 -6.77 -5.17 -16.83
CA GLY A 223 -7.32 -4.39 -17.94
C GLY A 223 -7.17 -2.87 -17.80
N GLY A 224 -6.39 -2.40 -16.84
CA GLY A 224 -5.97 -1.01 -16.75
C GLY A 224 -4.89 -0.67 -17.77
N GLU A 225 -4.55 0.60 -17.89
CA GLU A 225 -3.55 1.14 -18.81
C GLU A 225 -2.65 2.12 -18.08
N VAL A 226 -1.35 2.09 -18.37
CA VAL A 226 -0.38 3.06 -17.85
C VAL A 226 0.35 3.68 -19.03
N ARG A 227 0.35 5.00 -19.10
CA ARG A 227 1.00 5.77 -20.16
C ARG A 227 2.08 6.67 -19.54
N PHE A 228 3.31 6.48 -19.96
CA PHE A 228 4.45 7.30 -19.57
C PHE A 228 4.69 8.44 -20.56
N GLU A 229 5.41 9.47 -20.09
CA GLU A 229 5.73 10.67 -20.88
C GLU A 229 4.45 11.39 -21.37
N GLN A 230 3.38 11.32 -20.53
CA GLN A 230 2.06 11.88 -20.80
C GLN A 230 1.70 12.94 -19.74
N ARG A 231 2.13 14.16 -19.98
CA ARG A 231 1.77 15.30 -19.13
C ARG A 231 0.38 15.83 -19.51
N VAL A 232 -0.44 16.08 -18.51
CA VAL A 232 -1.72 16.77 -18.70
C VAL A 232 -1.46 18.27 -18.68
N ASP A 233 -1.88 18.96 -19.73
CA ASP A 233 -1.67 20.39 -19.93
C ASP A 233 -2.95 21.23 -19.81
N ASP A 234 -4.12 20.61 -19.94
CA ASP A 234 -5.39 21.31 -19.77
C ASP A 234 -6.52 20.38 -19.31
N ILE A 235 -7.52 21.00 -18.69
CA ILE A 235 -8.72 20.36 -18.15
C ILE A 235 -9.94 21.12 -18.64
N THR A 236 -10.83 20.46 -19.38
CA THR A 236 -12.08 21.07 -19.80
C THR A 236 -13.20 20.72 -18.83
N ILE A 237 -13.83 21.77 -18.30
CA ILE A 237 -15.00 21.70 -17.44
C ILE A 237 -16.19 22.28 -18.18
N GLU A 238 -17.27 21.53 -18.28
CA GLU A 238 -18.52 21.94 -18.91
C GLU A 238 -19.58 22.22 -17.83
N ASP A 239 -20.46 23.17 -18.12
CA ASP A 239 -21.65 23.40 -17.30
C ASP A 239 -22.80 22.56 -17.86
N VAL A 240 -23.26 21.61 -17.06
CA VAL A 240 -24.40 20.76 -17.40
C VAL A 240 -25.48 20.98 -16.35
N ASP A 241 -26.56 21.65 -16.75
CA ASP A 241 -27.70 21.98 -15.88
C ASP A 241 -27.30 22.73 -14.59
N GLY A 242 -26.37 23.67 -14.69
CA GLY A 242 -25.87 24.45 -13.56
C GLY A 242 -24.81 23.74 -12.69
N ASN A 243 -24.39 22.53 -13.10
CA ASN A 243 -23.35 21.77 -12.42
C ASN A 243 -22.09 21.69 -13.27
N LYS A 244 -20.97 22.08 -12.68
CA LYS A 244 -19.65 21.94 -13.32
C LYS A 244 -19.24 20.48 -13.36
N ARG A 245 -18.97 19.94 -14.56
CA ARG A 245 -18.50 18.59 -14.78
C ARG A 245 -17.23 18.60 -15.62
N LEU A 246 -16.26 17.78 -15.20
CA LEU A 246 -15.13 17.46 -16.05
C LEU A 246 -15.64 16.73 -17.30
N SER A 247 -15.17 17.11 -18.48
CA SER A 247 -15.53 16.44 -19.73
C SER A 247 -14.32 15.81 -20.43
N LYS A 248 -13.17 16.44 -20.37
CA LYS A 248 -11.95 15.96 -21.04
C LYS A 248 -10.67 16.51 -20.43
N LEU A 249 -9.59 15.79 -20.71
CA LEU A 249 -8.21 16.17 -20.42
C LEU A 249 -7.47 16.37 -21.75
N THR A 250 -6.62 17.37 -21.84
CA THR A 250 -5.72 17.57 -22.97
C THR A 250 -4.29 17.32 -22.53
N LEU A 251 -3.60 16.44 -23.24
CA LEU A 251 -2.20 16.11 -23.00
C LEU A 251 -1.27 17.09 -23.71
N ALA A 252 -0.02 17.19 -23.27
CA ALA A 252 1.02 18.00 -23.91
C ALA A 252 1.27 17.63 -25.38
N SER A 253 0.92 16.41 -25.79
CA SER A 253 0.96 15.95 -27.18
C SER A 253 -0.16 16.53 -28.05
N GLY A 254 -1.18 17.15 -27.46
CA GLY A 254 -2.44 17.54 -28.09
C GLY A 254 -3.50 16.44 -28.12
N GLU A 255 -3.20 15.24 -27.64
CA GLU A 255 -4.21 14.18 -27.48
C GLU A 255 -5.27 14.60 -26.46
N VAL A 256 -6.52 14.26 -26.75
CA VAL A 256 -7.67 14.53 -25.86
C VAL A 256 -8.23 13.21 -25.35
N ILE A 257 -8.40 13.12 -24.03
CA ILE A 257 -9.03 11.98 -23.35
C ILE A 257 -10.36 12.43 -22.76
N GLU A 258 -11.46 11.84 -23.24
CA GLU A 258 -12.80 12.08 -22.68
C GLU A 258 -12.98 11.27 -21.40
N THR A 259 -13.25 11.95 -20.29
CA THR A 259 -13.55 11.33 -19.01
C THR A 259 -14.26 12.32 -18.08
N ASN A 260 -15.14 11.78 -17.24
CA ASN A 260 -15.81 12.54 -16.18
C ASN A 260 -15.19 12.26 -14.79
N TYR A 261 -14.21 11.36 -14.71
CA TYR A 261 -13.65 10.87 -13.43
C TYR A 261 -12.14 10.96 -13.45
N VAL A 262 -11.60 11.85 -12.65
CA VAL A 262 -10.15 12.06 -12.53
C VAL A 262 -9.71 12.03 -11.09
N ALA A 263 -8.66 11.28 -10.81
CA ALA A 263 -7.92 11.33 -9.55
C ALA A 263 -6.59 12.05 -9.76
N PHE A 264 -6.41 13.20 -9.12
CA PHE A 264 -5.15 13.95 -9.12
C PHE A 264 -4.21 13.38 -8.06
N ALA A 265 -3.15 12.71 -8.50
CA ALA A 265 -2.12 12.09 -7.66
C ALA A 265 -0.72 12.65 -7.97
N ILE A 266 -0.66 13.93 -8.31
CA ILE A 266 0.49 14.64 -8.89
C ILE A 266 1.63 14.94 -7.91
N GLY A 267 1.43 14.69 -6.60
CA GLY A 267 2.39 15.06 -5.57
C GLY A 267 2.49 16.58 -5.38
N HIS A 268 3.48 17.05 -4.63
CA HIS A 268 3.60 18.46 -4.29
C HIS A 268 4.44 19.29 -5.28
N SER A 269 5.16 18.64 -6.20
CA SER A 269 6.15 19.31 -7.08
C SER A 269 5.61 19.69 -8.44
N ALA A 270 4.47 19.16 -8.87
CA ALA A 270 3.84 19.47 -10.17
C ALA A 270 3.07 20.81 -10.14
N ARG A 271 3.80 21.89 -9.89
CA ARG A 271 3.20 23.22 -9.70
C ARG A 271 2.47 23.74 -10.94
N ASP A 272 2.96 23.41 -12.12
CA ASP A 272 2.31 23.66 -13.41
C ASP A 272 0.91 23.04 -13.50
N THR A 273 0.76 21.79 -13.03
CA THR A 273 -0.55 21.11 -13.01
C THR A 273 -1.51 21.69 -11.94
N PHE A 274 -1.00 22.32 -10.87
CA PHE A 274 -1.86 23.00 -9.88
C PHE A 274 -2.48 24.29 -10.41
N THR A 275 -2.03 24.81 -11.54
CA THR A 275 -2.53 26.04 -12.15
C THR A 275 -3.51 25.81 -13.29
N LEU A 276 -3.84 24.57 -13.60
CA LEU A 276 -4.86 24.14 -14.57
C LEU A 276 -6.34 24.35 -14.06
#